data_4e9476cd81763e7fa3d5f149d676e948
#
_entry.id   4e9476cd81763e7fa3d5f149d676e948
#
_cell.length_a   1.000
_cell.length_b   1.000
_cell.length_c   1.000
_cell.angle_alpha   90.00
_cell.angle_beta   90.00
_cell.angle_gamma   90.00
#
_symmetry.space_group_name_H-M   'P 1'
#
loop_
_entity.id
_entity.type
_entity.pdbx_description
1 polymer ?
#
loop_
_entity_poly.entity_id
_entity_poly.type
_entity_poly.pdbx_seq_one_letter_code
_entity_poly.pdbx_strand_id
1 'polypeptide(L)'
;MSYFVTGATGFIGRHLVQELVDHREGDIFVLVRPGSVARIEKLTKRWGSGRVQPVVGDLAEDALGVDNEWVAEHAGKIDHFFHLAAIYDMTADDAANEQLNVGGTRHALQLAELLSVGCFHQVSSVAAAGDYVGHFDETMFDEGQSLPSPYHRTKYESEKIVRTESTVPWRVYRPAIVVGDSQTGAMDKVDGPYYFFPVLKRLRDTLPAWLPLVGADLGDTNVVPVDYVAKAMDHLAHLPDRDGEAFHLVNPEPQSTVEMINTFCAAAGAPRFATPVDRNVTSAGPLAMVPRRFRASALVNGLVKVGPVQALLDQTVGRLGIPAEVLAHTGFRPVFDSRITEKALAGSGIAVPDLESYARTLWGYWEENLDASTGRNPKNRAALKGKHVVITGASSGIGQVTALKVAQAGGIPVLVARGKDKLEETKSTIEMRGGTAHVFPCDLSDLEAIDRLCEQISTELPSVDFVINNAGRSIRRSLRLSQDRFHDFERTMQLNYFGAIRLVMGLIPRMKEQKSGHIVNVSSIGVQTNPPRFSAYVASKSALDSWSNVVASELVGDGITFTSIHMPLVRTPMIAPT
;
A
#
# COMPACT_ATOMS: atom_id res chain seq x y z
N MET A 1 21.80 7.17 29.66
CA MET A 1 22.14 6.97 28.23
C MET A 1 21.27 7.87 27.40
N SER A 2 21.75 8.41 26.28
CA SER A 2 20.93 9.24 25.41
C SER A 2 21.00 8.73 23.96
N TYR A 3 19.91 8.97 23.22
CA TYR A 3 19.66 8.36 21.93
C TYR A 3 19.36 9.42 20.89
N PHE A 4 19.89 9.24 19.69
CA PHE A 4 19.47 10.01 18.53
C PHE A 4 18.89 9.04 17.48
N VAL A 5 17.68 9.32 16.97
CA VAL A 5 16.97 8.40 16.09
C VAL A 5 16.51 9.12 14.82
N THR A 6 17.02 8.73 13.66
CA THR A 6 16.45 9.12 12.37
C THR A 6 15.39 8.13 11.96
N GLY A 7 14.35 8.57 11.25
CA GLY A 7 13.27 7.68 10.81
C GLY A 7 12.31 7.22 11.92
N ALA A 8 12.28 7.90 13.06
CA ALA A 8 11.39 7.61 14.20
C ALA A 8 9.90 7.59 13.86
N THR A 9 9.47 8.27 12.79
CA THR A 9 8.07 8.24 12.30
C THR A 9 7.78 7.05 11.39
N GLY A 10 8.81 6.32 10.96
CA GLY A 10 8.70 5.13 10.12
C GLY A 10 8.22 3.90 10.90
N PHE A 11 8.00 2.80 10.17
CA PHE A 11 7.41 1.60 10.74
C PHE A 11 8.29 0.98 11.84
N ILE A 12 9.54 0.65 11.55
CA ILE A 12 10.48 0.10 12.55
C ILE A 12 10.80 1.17 13.61
N GLY A 13 11.05 2.42 13.18
CA GLY A 13 11.46 3.49 14.08
C GLY A 13 10.50 3.76 15.22
N ARG A 14 9.18 3.71 14.97
CA ARG A 14 8.18 3.91 16.04
C ARG A 14 8.19 2.81 17.09
N HIS A 15 8.42 1.57 16.68
CA HIS A 15 8.51 0.44 17.60
C HIS A 15 9.82 0.50 18.38
N LEU A 16 10.92 0.86 17.73
CA LEU A 16 12.20 1.05 18.43
C LEU A 16 12.12 2.18 19.47
N VAL A 17 11.55 3.34 19.10
CA VAL A 17 11.38 4.44 20.07
C VAL A 17 10.47 4.00 21.23
N GLN A 18 9.43 3.21 20.98
CA GLN A 18 8.59 2.66 22.05
C GLN A 18 9.41 1.74 22.97
N GLU A 19 10.21 0.81 22.42
CA GLU A 19 11.09 -0.06 23.23
C GLU A 19 12.07 0.75 24.08
N LEU A 20 12.70 1.80 23.51
CA LEU A 20 13.59 2.69 24.26
C LEU A 20 12.86 3.46 25.37
N VAL A 21 11.62 3.89 25.13
CA VAL A 21 10.80 4.58 26.15
C VAL A 21 10.43 3.63 27.28
N ASP A 22 10.07 2.40 26.96
CA ASP A 22 9.53 1.44 27.93
C ASP A 22 10.64 0.75 28.76
N HIS A 23 11.83 0.56 28.18
CA HIS A 23 12.87 -0.28 28.80
C HIS A 23 14.18 0.44 29.11
N ARG A 24 14.36 1.69 28.63
CA ARG A 24 15.61 2.44 28.82
C ARG A 24 15.36 3.77 29.51
N GLU A 25 16.42 4.31 30.11
CA GLU A 25 16.42 5.65 30.70
C GLU A 25 17.18 6.63 29.78
N GLY A 26 16.95 7.95 29.98
CA GLY A 26 17.62 9.02 29.24
C GLY A 26 16.82 9.66 28.14
N ASP A 27 17.38 10.68 27.50
CA ASP A 27 16.74 11.47 26.48
C ASP A 27 16.77 10.77 25.10
N ILE A 28 15.70 10.91 24.34
CA ILE A 28 15.55 10.36 23.00
C ILE A 28 15.30 11.51 22.03
N PHE A 29 16.31 11.86 21.24
CA PHE A 29 16.22 12.88 20.21
C PHE A 29 15.78 12.24 18.90
N VAL A 30 14.74 12.80 18.28
CA VAL A 30 14.19 12.24 17.02
C VAL A 30 14.28 13.26 15.90
N LEU A 31 14.99 12.91 14.83
CA LEU A 31 15.12 13.78 13.65
C LEU A 31 13.77 13.92 12.94
N VAL A 32 13.37 15.17 12.68
CA VAL A 32 12.10 15.49 12.00
C VAL A 32 12.28 16.62 11.02
N ARG A 33 11.66 16.49 9.85
CA ARG A 33 11.58 17.59 8.89
C ARG A 33 10.67 18.70 9.42
N PRO A 34 10.93 19.99 9.09
CA PRO A 34 10.15 21.13 9.58
C PRO A 34 8.63 20.94 9.43
N GLY A 35 8.17 20.41 8.29
CA GLY A 35 6.74 20.15 8.04
C GLY A 35 6.15 18.95 8.80
N SER A 36 6.95 18.18 9.54
CA SER A 36 6.53 16.96 10.26
C SER A 36 6.47 17.14 11.79
N VAL A 37 6.84 18.29 12.32
CA VAL A 37 6.88 18.55 13.77
C VAL A 37 5.52 18.26 14.42
N ALA A 38 4.41 18.75 13.88
CA ALA A 38 3.06 18.50 14.41
C ALA A 38 2.66 17.00 14.43
N ARG A 39 3.27 16.18 13.56
CA ARG A 39 3.06 14.73 13.54
C ARG A 39 3.81 14.05 14.68
N ILE A 40 5.03 14.50 14.95
CA ILE A 40 5.83 14.00 16.08
C ILE A 40 5.18 14.34 17.42
N GLU A 41 4.66 15.54 17.60
CA GLU A 41 3.95 15.92 18.84
C GLU A 41 2.77 15.00 19.18
N LYS A 42 2.09 14.46 18.16
CA LYS A 42 1.05 13.43 18.36
C LYS A 42 1.64 12.09 18.78
N LEU A 43 2.80 11.73 18.25
CA LEU A 43 3.49 10.48 18.61
C LEU A 43 4.14 10.56 20.00
N THR A 44 4.73 11.69 20.36
CA THR A 44 5.29 11.89 21.73
C THR A 44 4.21 11.77 22.81
N LYS A 45 3.00 12.27 22.53
CA LYS A 45 1.83 12.05 23.41
C LYS A 45 1.45 10.57 23.53
N ARG A 46 1.57 9.81 22.43
CA ARG A 46 1.29 8.37 22.42
C ARG A 46 2.35 7.57 23.17
N TRP A 47 3.62 7.93 23.04
CA TRP A 47 4.71 7.31 23.79
C TRP A 47 4.66 7.64 25.29
N GLY A 48 3.86 8.64 25.69
CA GLY A 48 3.62 8.94 27.11
C GLY A 48 4.81 9.45 27.87
N SER A 49 5.91 9.82 27.21
CA SER A 49 7.17 10.21 27.81
C SER A 49 7.55 11.64 27.39
N GLY A 50 7.87 12.48 28.38
CA GLY A 50 8.47 13.80 28.15
C GLY A 50 9.94 13.75 27.69
N ARG A 51 10.54 12.55 27.59
CA ARG A 51 11.94 12.34 27.20
C ARG A 51 12.17 12.33 25.70
N VAL A 52 11.11 12.17 24.89
CA VAL A 52 11.24 12.18 23.41
C VAL A 52 11.17 13.61 22.90
N GLN A 53 12.25 14.10 22.34
CA GLN A 53 12.43 15.48 21.91
C GLN A 53 12.67 15.54 20.39
N PRO A 54 11.90 16.37 19.63
CA PRO A 54 12.13 16.55 18.21
C PRO A 54 13.37 17.42 17.97
N VAL A 55 14.20 17.00 17.02
CA VAL A 55 15.31 17.77 16.46
C VAL A 55 15.00 18.02 14.99
N VAL A 56 14.97 19.28 14.58
CA VAL A 56 14.63 19.67 13.20
C VAL A 56 15.84 19.45 12.31
N GLY A 57 15.61 18.78 11.15
CA GLY A 57 16.65 18.56 10.15
C GLY A 57 16.11 17.80 8.92
N ASP A 58 16.97 17.55 7.96
CA ASP A 58 16.64 16.84 6.71
C ASP A 58 17.80 15.94 6.26
N LEU A 59 17.49 14.73 5.79
CA LEU A 59 18.48 13.78 5.27
C LEU A 59 19.26 14.28 4.04
N ALA A 60 18.72 15.25 3.32
CA ALA A 60 19.35 15.80 2.13
C ALA A 60 20.43 16.84 2.45
N GLU A 61 20.52 17.30 3.70
CA GLU A 61 21.42 18.37 4.11
C GLU A 61 22.65 17.81 4.84
N ASP A 62 23.78 18.47 4.69
CA ASP A 62 25.03 18.14 5.41
C ASP A 62 24.80 18.11 6.92
N ALA A 63 25.34 17.11 7.60
CA ALA A 63 25.10 16.85 9.03
C ALA A 63 23.59 16.86 9.37
N LEU A 64 22.75 16.40 8.43
CA LEU A 64 21.28 16.37 8.53
C LEU A 64 20.64 17.76 8.72
N GLY A 65 21.33 18.85 8.45
CA GLY A 65 20.84 20.22 8.66
C GLY A 65 20.50 20.54 10.10
N VAL A 66 21.06 19.82 11.06
CA VAL A 66 20.86 20.08 12.49
C VAL A 66 21.60 21.34 12.89
N ASP A 67 20.97 22.15 13.74
CA ASP A 67 21.51 23.40 14.22
C ASP A 67 22.88 23.24 14.91
N ASN A 68 23.85 24.06 14.55
CA ASN A 68 25.22 23.97 15.05
C ASN A 68 25.35 24.25 16.57
N GLU A 69 24.49 25.08 17.14
CA GLU A 69 24.47 25.33 18.58
C GLU A 69 23.97 24.08 19.30
N TRP A 70 22.95 23.44 18.78
CA TRP A 70 22.44 22.16 19.28
C TRP A 70 23.52 21.06 19.21
N VAL A 71 24.24 20.96 18.08
CA VAL A 71 25.34 19.98 17.92
C VAL A 71 26.44 20.23 18.94
N ALA A 72 26.85 21.49 19.11
CA ALA A 72 27.89 21.84 20.10
C ALA A 72 27.46 21.55 21.54
N GLU A 73 26.19 21.79 21.89
CA GLU A 73 25.63 21.48 23.19
C GLU A 73 25.60 19.98 23.49
N HIS A 74 25.37 19.13 22.47
CA HIS A 74 25.15 17.68 22.64
C HIS A 74 26.39 16.83 22.28
N ALA A 75 27.49 17.43 21.85
CA ALA A 75 28.73 16.73 21.56
C ALA A 75 29.23 15.92 22.78
N GLY A 76 29.52 14.63 22.58
CA GLY A 76 29.92 13.67 23.60
C GLY A 76 28.83 13.27 24.59
N LYS A 77 27.56 13.64 24.32
CA LYS A 77 26.43 13.30 25.19
C LYS A 77 25.47 12.25 24.58
N ILE A 78 25.64 11.87 23.34
CA ILE A 78 24.82 10.88 22.67
C ILE A 78 25.51 9.52 22.69
N ASP A 79 24.94 8.56 23.40
CA ASP A 79 25.49 7.21 23.52
C ASP A 79 25.18 6.36 22.27
N HIS A 80 23.98 6.45 21.74
CA HIS A 80 23.51 5.63 20.64
C HIS A 80 22.85 6.47 19.54
N PHE A 81 23.32 6.34 18.31
CA PHE A 81 22.74 7.00 17.15
C PHE A 81 22.13 5.95 16.21
N PHE A 82 20.81 5.86 16.16
CA PHE A 82 20.09 4.92 15.29
C PHE A 82 19.71 5.56 13.96
N HIS A 83 20.24 5.06 12.86
CA HIS A 83 19.91 5.50 11.50
C HIS A 83 18.97 4.52 10.81
N LEU A 84 17.65 4.82 10.88
CA LEU A 84 16.58 4.04 10.23
C LEU A 84 15.97 4.76 9.04
N ALA A 85 16.25 6.05 8.90
CA ALA A 85 15.66 6.84 7.82
C ALA A 85 16.20 6.37 6.46
N ALA A 86 15.29 5.91 5.61
CA ALA A 86 15.54 5.52 4.23
C ALA A 86 14.23 5.61 3.45
N ILE A 87 14.31 5.85 2.15
CA ILE A 87 13.15 5.62 1.27
C ILE A 87 13.10 4.13 0.95
N TYR A 88 11.98 3.52 1.27
CA TYR A 88 11.60 2.20 0.80
C TYR A 88 10.49 2.37 -0.24
N ASP A 89 10.87 2.61 -1.48
CA ASP A 89 9.96 2.64 -2.61
C ASP A 89 10.64 1.97 -3.81
N MET A 90 10.18 0.77 -4.14
CA MET A 90 10.73 0.00 -5.28
C MET A 90 10.38 0.64 -6.63
N THR A 91 9.48 1.63 -6.63
CA THR A 91 9.05 2.38 -7.84
C THR A 91 9.62 3.79 -7.90
N ALA A 92 10.36 4.23 -6.86
CA ALA A 92 11.00 5.54 -6.84
C ALA A 92 12.16 5.61 -7.84
N ASP A 93 12.39 6.80 -8.39
CA ASP A 93 13.49 7.10 -9.29
C ASP A 93 14.84 6.79 -8.63
N ASP A 94 15.78 6.22 -9.42
CA ASP A 94 17.13 5.86 -8.99
C ASP A 94 17.87 7.01 -8.32
N ALA A 95 17.76 8.23 -8.86
CA ALA A 95 18.41 9.42 -8.34
C ALA A 95 17.90 9.81 -6.94
N ALA A 96 16.59 9.69 -6.68
CA ALA A 96 16.00 9.98 -5.38
C ALA A 96 16.39 8.93 -4.33
N ASN A 97 16.45 7.64 -4.72
CA ASN A 97 16.93 6.56 -3.86
C ASN A 97 18.40 6.75 -3.48
N GLU A 98 19.25 7.12 -4.43
CA GLU A 98 20.69 7.36 -4.21
C GLU A 98 20.91 8.56 -3.28
N GLN A 99 20.27 9.69 -3.58
CA GLN A 99 20.43 10.91 -2.78
C GLN A 99 20.00 10.72 -1.33
N LEU A 100 18.87 10.07 -1.07
CA LEU A 100 18.32 9.98 0.28
C LEU A 100 18.79 8.75 1.06
N ASN A 101 19.08 7.63 0.41
CA ASN A 101 19.58 6.46 1.11
C ASN A 101 21.11 6.51 1.28
N VAL A 102 21.85 6.78 0.21
CA VAL A 102 23.30 6.79 0.24
C VAL A 102 23.82 8.12 0.76
N GLY A 103 23.39 9.25 0.19
CA GLY A 103 23.72 10.60 0.66
C GLY A 103 23.27 10.82 2.10
N GLY A 104 22.01 10.46 2.41
CA GLY A 104 21.48 10.58 3.77
C GLY A 104 22.24 9.77 4.83
N THR A 105 22.80 8.61 4.45
CA THR A 105 23.66 7.83 5.36
C THR A 105 24.99 8.57 5.61
N ARG A 106 25.60 9.21 4.59
CA ARG A 106 26.81 10.04 4.81
C ARG A 106 26.54 11.22 5.72
N HIS A 107 25.44 11.95 5.49
CA HIS A 107 25.08 13.09 6.33
C HIS A 107 24.75 12.65 7.77
N ALA A 108 24.14 11.48 7.97
CA ALA A 108 23.90 10.92 9.29
C ALA A 108 25.19 10.54 10.00
N LEU A 109 26.13 9.92 9.28
CA LEU A 109 27.45 9.58 9.80
C LEU A 109 28.25 10.84 10.16
N GLN A 110 28.24 11.86 9.30
CA GLN A 110 28.86 13.16 9.57
C GLN A 110 28.30 13.80 10.87
N LEU A 111 26.99 13.79 11.07
CA LEU A 111 26.40 14.29 12.32
C LEU A 111 26.84 13.44 13.51
N ALA A 112 26.86 12.12 13.39
CA ALA A 112 27.29 11.21 14.45
C ALA A 112 28.75 11.45 14.87
N GLU A 113 29.62 11.75 13.91
CA GLU A 113 31.02 12.12 14.16
C GLU A 113 31.15 13.47 14.85
N LEU A 114 30.42 14.50 14.38
CA LEU A 114 30.37 15.82 15.05
C LEU A 114 29.86 15.71 16.48
N LEU A 115 28.89 14.86 16.72
CA LEU A 115 28.35 14.56 18.05
C LEU A 115 29.29 13.66 18.89
N SER A 116 30.32 13.06 18.29
CA SER A 116 31.20 12.08 18.96
C SER A 116 30.39 10.99 19.67
N VAL A 117 29.44 10.37 18.94
CA VAL A 117 28.52 9.39 19.53
C VAL A 117 29.23 8.13 20.01
N GLY A 118 28.71 7.47 21.04
CA GLY A 118 29.24 6.21 21.54
C GLY A 118 29.18 5.07 20.52
N CYS A 119 28.07 4.93 19.82
CA CYS A 119 27.91 3.94 18.73
C CYS A 119 26.89 4.39 17.69
N PHE A 120 27.22 4.20 16.40
CA PHE A 120 26.34 4.41 15.26
C PHE A 120 25.67 3.09 14.86
N HIS A 121 24.35 3.05 14.83
CA HIS A 121 23.53 1.87 14.51
C HIS A 121 22.87 2.03 13.16
N GLN A 122 23.39 1.34 12.13
CA GLN A 122 22.86 1.36 10.77
C GLN A 122 21.79 0.30 10.58
N VAL A 123 20.58 0.68 10.17
CA VAL A 123 19.57 -0.27 9.74
C VAL A 123 19.68 -0.49 8.23
N SER A 124 20.39 -1.54 7.88
CA SER A 124 20.55 -2.05 6.52
C SER A 124 19.36 -2.95 6.12
N SER A 125 19.60 -4.01 5.40
CA SER A 125 18.64 -5.06 5.02
C SER A 125 19.39 -6.29 4.56
N VAL A 126 18.77 -7.46 4.63
CA VAL A 126 19.27 -8.67 3.93
C VAL A 126 19.42 -8.44 2.41
N ALA A 127 18.77 -7.43 1.84
CA ALA A 127 18.93 -7.02 0.45
C ALA A 127 20.38 -6.63 0.09
N ALA A 128 21.22 -6.27 1.05
CA ALA A 128 22.65 -6.01 0.81
C ALA A 128 23.42 -7.23 0.28
N ALA A 129 22.92 -8.45 0.53
CA ALA A 129 23.48 -9.69 -0.03
C ALA A 129 23.18 -9.86 -1.54
N GLY A 130 22.32 -9.06 -2.15
CA GLY A 130 22.00 -9.11 -3.58
C GLY A 130 21.59 -10.50 -4.06
N ASP A 131 22.18 -10.90 -5.20
CA ASP A 131 21.96 -12.20 -5.85
C ASP A 131 22.95 -13.28 -5.42
N TYR A 132 23.59 -13.15 -4.26
CA TYR A 132 24.52 -14.16 -3.75
C TYR A 132 23.85 -15.53 -3.72
N VAL A 133 24.60 -16.58 -4.04
CA VAL A 133 24.08 -17.95 -4.08
C VAL A 133 24.78 -18.81 -3.02
N GLY A 134 24.03 -19.25 -2.04
CA GLY A 134 24.54 -20.08 -0.94
C GLY A 134 24.32 -19.44 0.42
N HIS A 135 25.07 -19.90 1.42
CA HIS A 135 24.99 -19.37 2.78
C HIS A 135 25.69 -18.01 2.86
N PHE A 136 24.95 -17.01 3.34
CA PHE A 136 25.45 -15.66 3.59
C PHE A 136 25.39 -15.42 5.10
N ASP A 137 26.56 -15.42 5.73
CA ASP A 137 26.67 -15.22 7.18
C ASP A 137 26.88 -13.73 7.54
N GLU A 138 26.85 -13.45 8.81
CA GLU A 138 26.88 -12.08 9.34
C GLU A 138 28.24 -11.38 9.18
N THR A 139 29.31 -12.14 8.93
CA THR A 139 30.66 -11.62 8.68
C THR A 139 30.84 -11.21 7.19
N MET A 140 30.03 -11.77 6.33
CA MET A 140 30.07 -11.53 4.87
C MET A 140 29.46 -10.17 4.51
N PHE A 141 30.01 -9.54 3.46
CA PHE A 141 29.47 -8.27 2.97
C PHE A 141 29.71 -8.09 1.47
N ASP A 142 30.97 -7.92 1.02
CA ASP A 142 31.35 -7.67 -0.38
C ASP A 142 31.92 -8.95 -0.98
N GLU A 143 31.02 -9.81 -1.45
CA GLU A 143 31.35 -11.15 -2.00
C GLU A 143 31.28 -11.17 -3.54
N GLY A 144 31.27 -9.98 -4.19
CA GLY A 144 31.14 -9.84 -5.64
C GLY A 144 29.73 -10.16 -6.16
N GLN A 145 28.71 -10.10 -5.31
CA GLN A 145 27.32 -10.35 -5.66
C GLN A 145 26.78 -9.25 -6.58
N SER A 146 25.87 -9.60 -7.50
CA SER A 146 25.13 -8.60 -8.27
C SER A 146 23.99 -8.00 -7.43
N LEU A 147 23.66 -6.75 -7.73
CA LEU A 147 22.66 -5.97 -7.01
C LEU A 147 21.49 -5.68 -7.97
N PRO A 148 20.45 -6.52 -7.98
CA PRO A 148 19.48 -6.60 -9.07
C PRO A 148 18.49 -5.42 -9.14
N SER A 149 18.39 -4.61 -8.09
CA SER A 149 17.53 -3.43 -8.09
C SER A 149 18.19 -2.23 -7.40
N PRO A 150 17.69 -1.00 -7.64
CA PRO A 150 18.16 0.20 -6.95
C PRO A 150 18.12 0.07 -5.42
N TYR A 151 17.12 -0.62 -4.89
CA TYR A 151 17.02 -0.86 -3.46
C TYR A 151 18.17 -1.72 -2.92
N HIS A 152 18.50 -2.83 -3.60
CA HIS A 152 19.66 -3.67 -3.21
C HIS A 152 20.95 -2.86 -3.26
N ARG A 153 21.15 -2.09 -4.35
CA ARG A 153 22.34 -1.25 -4.54
C ARG A 153 22.47 -0.20 -3.43
N THR A 154 21.42 0.58 -3.17
CA THR A 154 21.50 1.65 -2.17
C THR A 154 21.65 1.12 -0.74
N LYS A 155 21.08 -0.03 -0.40
CA LYS A 155 21.30 -0.68 0.91
C LYS A 155 22.72 -1.19 1.07
N TYR A 156 23.27 -1.80 0.02
CA TYR A 156 24.68 -2.21 0.00
C TYR A 156 25.62 -1.00 0.12
N GLU A 157 25.44 0.04 -0.69
CA GLU A 157 26.28 1.23 -0.68
C GLU A 157 26.22 1.98 0.66
N SER A 158 25.04 2.12 1.24
CA SER A 158 24.86 2.73 2.58
C SER A 158 25.59 1.95 3.66
N GLU A 159 25.52 0.62 3.64
CA GLU A 159 26.26 -0.21 4.59
C GLU A 159 27.77 -0.12 4.37
N LYS A 160 28.22 -0.08 3.09
CA LYS A 160 29.64 0.07 2.75
C LYS A 160 30.21 1.36 3.32
N ILE A 161 29.51 2.49 3.20
CA ILE A 161 29.91 3.77 3.78
C ILE A 161 30.18 3.63 5.27
N VAL A 162 29.24 3.05 6.03
CA VAL A 162 29.40 2.88 7.47
C VAL A 162 30.60 2.01 7.81
N ARG A 163 30.81 0.91 7.06
CA ARG A 163 31.94 -0.01 7.29
C ARG A 163 33.31 0.61 6.96
N THR A 164 33.37 1.49 5.97
CA THR A 164 34.65 1.97 5.41
C THR A 164 34.98 3.42 5.77
N GLU A 165 33.96 4.24 6.04
CA GLU A 165 34.14 5.69 6.26
C GLU A 165 33.90 6.10 7.72
N SER A 166 33.25 5.26 8.57
CA SER A 166 32.96 5.62 9.95
C SER A 166 34.22 5.75 10.82
N THR A 167 34.31 6.87 11.53
CA THR A 167 35.34 7.12 12.55
C THR A 167 34.83 6.85 13.97
N VAL A 168 33.51 6.61 14.12
CA VAL A 168 32.89 6.21 15.39
C VAL A 168 32.59 4.72 15.40
N PRO A 169 32.48 4.06 16.57
CA PRO A 169 32.04 2.68 16.67
C PRO A 169 30.69 2.49 15.95
N TRP A 170 30.51 1.35 15.28
CA TRP A 170 29.27 1.09 14.54
C TRP A 170 28.76 -0.34 14.68
N ARG A 171 27.45 -0.53 14.48
CA ARG A 171 26.78 -1.83 14.35
C ARG A 171 25.79 -1.78 13.21
N VAL A 172 25.63 -2.89 12.48
CA VAL A 172 24.73 -3.01 11.35
C VAL A 172 23.65 -4.02 11.67
N TYR A 173 22.39 -3.69 11.34
CA TYR A 173 21.25 -4.60 11.46
C TYR A 173 20.69 -4.88 10.07
N ARG A 174 20.55 -6.14 9.73
CA ARG A 174 20.04 -6.61 8.43
C ARG A 174 18.71 -7.34 8.64
N PRO A 175 17.58 -6.64 8.78
CA PRO A 175 16.29 -7.30 8.87
C PRO A 175 15.92 -7.96 7.55
N ALA A 176 15.22 -9.11 7.63
CA ALA A 176 14.50 -9.74 6.54
C ALA A 176 13.26 -8.91 6.16
N ILE A 177 12.27 -9.50 5.49
CA ILE A 177 11.01 -8.83 5.17
C ILE A 177 10.27 -8.58 6.50
N VAL A 178 10.16 -7.30 6.87
CA VAL A 178 9.51 -6.90 8.13
C VAL A 178 7.99 -6.82 7.91
N VAL A 179 7.27 -7.65 8.65
CA VAL A 179 5.81 -7.67 8.66
C VAL A 179 5.24 -6.96 9.89
N GLY A 180 3.91 -6.89 9.99
CA GLY A 180 3.20 -6.24 11.10
C GLY A 180 3.58 -6.77 12.48
N ASP A 181 3.16 -6.06 13.49
CA ASP A 181 3.35 -6.43 14.88
C ASP A 181 2.67 -7.76 15.21
N SER A 182 3.38 -8.68 15.84
CA SER A 182 2.89 -10.04 16.08
C SER A 182 1.69 -10.11 17.03
N GLN A 183 1.54 -9.12 17.92
CA GLN A 183 0.48 -9.08 18.93
C GLN A 183 -0.77 -8.35 18.43
N THR A 184 -0.58 -7.25 17.71
CA THR A 184 -1.67 -6.36 17.29
C THR A 184 -2.01 -6.46 15.81
N GLY A 185 -1.12 -7.02 15.01
CA GLY A 185 -1.21 -7.05 13.55
C GLY A 185 -0.94 -5.69 12.89
N ALA A 186 -0.64 -4.66 13.66
CA ALA A 186 -0.49 -3.30 13.16
C ALA A 186 0.60 -3.22 12.08
N MET A 187 0.23 -2.63 10.94
CA MET A 187 1.11 -2.41 9.78
C MET A 187 0.75 -1.08 9.13
N ASP A 188 1.71 -0.45 8.44
CA ASP A 188 1.52 0.90 7.89
C ASP A 188 0.97 0.92 6.47
N LYS A 189 1.37 -0.04 5.66
CA LYS A 189 1.05 -0.09 4.23
C LYS A 189 0.98 -1.54 3.75
N VAL A 190 0.43 -1.71 2.56
CA VAL A 190 0.42 -3.01 1.87
C VAL A 190 1.69 -3.11 1.03
N ASP A 191 2.65 -3.90 1.50
CA ASP A 191 3.89 -4.25 0.79
C ASP A 191 4.32 -5.69 1.13
N GLY A 192 5.37 -6.20 0.50
CA GLY A 192 5.86 -7.55 0.74
C GLY A 192 4.76 -8.61 0.60
N PRO A 193 4.58 -9.52 1.58
CA PRO A 193 3.59 -10.60 1.51
C PRO A 193 2.15 -10.11 1.45
N TYR A 194 1.85 -8.86 1.86
CA TYR A 194 0.50 -8.31 1.84
C TYR A 194 -0.05 -8.05 0.44
N TYR A 195 0.79 -8.01 -0.60
CA TYR A 195 0.31 -7.98 -1.98
C TYR A 195 -0.52 -9.20 -2.37
N PHE A 196 -0.32 -10.34 -1.69
CA PHE A 196 -1.13 -11.54 -1.91
C PHE A 196 -2.50 -11.48 -1.22
N PHE A 197 -2.69 -10.68 -0.18
CA PHE A 197 -3.90 -10.66 0.65
C PHE A 197 -5.20 -10.37 -0.13
N PRO A 198 -5.26 -9.39 -1.05
CA PRO A 198 -6.45 -9.19 -1.89
C PRO A 198 -6.79 -10.41 -2.76
N VAL A 199 -5.75 -11.15 -3.21
CA VAL A 199 -5.92 -12.38 -4.00
C VAL A 199 -6.45 -13.50 -3.12
N LEU A 200 -5.86 -13.72 -1.95
CA LEU A 200 -6.30 -14.73 -0.99
C LEU A 200 -7.75 -14.50 -0.54
N LYS A 201 -8.12 -13.24 -0.30
CA LYS A 201 -9.51 -12.86 -0.02
C LYS A 201 -10.45 -13.25 -1.17
N ARG A 202 -10.08 -12.95 -2.41
CA ARG A 202 -10.88 -13.32 -3.58
C ARG A 202 -11.01 -14.84 -3.71
N LEU A 203 -9.93 -15.58 -3.50
CA LEU A 203 -9.95 -17.06 -3.50
C LEU A 203 -10.88 -17.59 -2.42
N ARG A 204 -10.79 -17.09 -1.19
CA ARG A 204 -11.70 -17.43 -0.09
C ARG A 204 -13.17 -17.19 -0.44
N ASP A 205 -13.46 -16.05 -1.07
CA ASP A 205 -14.83 -15.63 -1.35
C ASP A 205 -15.44 -16.35 -2.56
N THR A 206 -14.62 -17.03 -3.41
CA THR A 206 -15.06 -17.66 -4.65
C THR A 206 -14.90 -19.18 -4.68
N LEU A 207 -13.99 -19.73 -3.90
CA LEU A 207 -13.65 -21.15 -3.91
C LEU A 207 -13.80 -21.76 -2.50
N PRO A 208 -14.19 -23.04 -2.40
CA PRO A 208 -14.24 -23.72 -1.12
C PRO A 208 -12.83 -23.95 -0.55
N ALA A 209 -12.66 -23.80 0.76
CA ALA A 209 -11.35 -23.89 1.43
C ALA A 209 -10.64 -25.24 1.25
N TRP A 210 -11.38 -26.31 0.96
CA TRP A 210 -10.83 -27.66 0.76
C TRP A 210 -10.26 -27.90 -0.65
N LEU A 211 -10.48 -27.00 -1.62
CA LEU A 211 -10.03 -27.15 -3.00
C LEU A 211 -8.51 -26.92 -3.09
N PRO A 212 -7.67 -27.93 -3.42
CA PRO A 212 -6.25 -27.70 -3.57
C PRO A 212 -5.96 -26.89 -4.84
N LEU A 213 -5.16 -25.84 -4.70
CA LEU A 213 -4.70 -25.04 -5.84
C LEU A 213 -3.32 -25.50 -6.28
N VAL A 214 -3.04 -25.39 -7.58
CA VAL A 214 -1.69 -25.65 -8.11
C VAL A 214 -0.86 -24.38 -7.92
N GLY A 215 0.26 -24.49 -7.18
CA GLY A 215 1.22 -23.42 -6.98
C GLY A 215 2.48 -23.62 -7.81
N ALA A 216 3.14 -22.53 -8.18
CA ALA A 216 4.50 -22.55 -8.70
C ALA A 216 5.49 -22.49 -7.53
N ASP A 217 6.67 -23.10 -7.68
CA ASP A 217 7.77 -22.92 -6.74
C ASP A 217 8.32 -21.49 -6.92
N LEU A 218 8.11 -20.65 -5.91
CA LEU A 218 8.53 -19.24 -5.89
C LEU A 218 9.85 -19.04 -5.12
N GLY A 219 10.53 -20.13 -4.74
CA GLY A 219 11.76 -20.08 -3.95
C GLY A 219 11.50 -19.84 -2.46
N ASP A 220 12.58 -19.57 -1.73
CA ASP A 220 12.55 -19.35 -0.28
C ASP A 220 12.33 -17.88 0.06
N THR A 221 11.78 -17.63 1.22
CA THR A 221 11.52 -16.29 1.77
C THR A 221 11.84 -16.26 3.26
N ASN A 222 11.96 -15.06 3.80
CA ASN A 222 12.20 -14.87 5.22
C ASN A 222 11.40 -13.66 5.70
N VAL A 223 10.53 -13.85 6.68
CA VAL A 223 9.68 -12.79 7.25
C VAL A 223 9.82 -12.74 8.76
N VAL A 224 9.87 -11.55 9.30
CA VAL A 224 9.98 -11.28 10.74
C VAL A 224 9.02 -10.19 11.16
N PRO A 225 8.38 -10.27 12.34
CA PRO A 225 7.50 -9.21 12.81
C PRO A 225 8.28 -8.01 13.35
N VAL A 226 7.71 -6.82 13.23
CA VAL A 226 8.37 -5.55 13.58
C VAL A 226 8.73 -5.45 15.06
N ASP A 227 7.93 -6.02 15.94
CA ASP A 227 8.18 -6.04 17.40
C ASP A 227 9.40 -6.89 17.75
N TYR A 228 9.64 -8.01 17.05
CA TYR A 228 10.91 -8.75 17.17
C TYR A 228 12.09 -7.89 16.73
N VAL A 229 12.00 -7.23 15.57
CA VAL A 229 13.07 -6.39 15.03
C VAL A 229 13.43 -5.27 16.01
N ALA A 230 12.44 -4.57 16.56
CA ALA A 230 12.65 -3.49 17.52
C ALA A 230 13.30 -3.98 18.81
N LYS A 231 12.80 -5.06 19.40
CA LYS A 231 13.35 -5.68 20.62
C LYS A 231 14.77 -6.18 20.42
N ALA A 232 15.03 -6.85 19.30
CA ALA A 232 16.36 -7.35 18.98
C ALA A 232 17.35 -6.20 18.80
N MET A 233 16.98 -5.14 18.08
CA MET A 233 17.81 -3.96 17.90
C MET A 233 18.11 -3.27 19.24
N ASP A 234 17.11 -3.07 20.09
CA ASP A 234 17.32 -2.49 21.41
C ASP A 234 18.29 -3.33 22.24
N HIS A 235 18.07 -4.64 22.33
CA HIS A 235 18.96 -5.53 23.10
C HIS A 235 20.39 -5.54 22.55
N LEU A 236 20.56 -5.76 21.25
CA LEU A 236 21.86 -5.83 20.58
C LEU A 236 22.64 -4.51 20.66
N ALA A 237 21.95 -3.36 20.66
CA ALA A 237 22.59 -2.05 20.77
C ALA A 237 23.26 -1.85 22.12
N HIS A 238 22.77 -2.48 23.17
CA HIS A 238 23.26 -2.32 24.54
C HIS A 238 24.22 -3.42 25.01
N LEU A 239 24.52 -4.39 24.14
CA LEU A 239 25.54 -5.40 24.49
C LEU A 239 26.96 -4.79 24.43
N PRO A 240 27.83 -5.10 25.39
CA PRO A 240 29.22 -4.69 25.31
C PRO A 240 29.98 -5.45 24.21
N ASP A 241 31.08 -4.88 23.74
CA ASP A 241 32.08 -5.52 22.87
C ASP A 241 31.52 -6.11 21.58
N ARG A 242 30.56 -5.40 20.95
CA ARG A 242 29.91 -5.81 19.69
C ARG A 242 30.12 -4.83 18.54
N ASP A 243 31.01 -3.86 18.72
CA ASP A 243 31.26 -2.85 17.70
C ASP A 243 31.96 -3.46 16.49
N GLY A 244 31.58 -3.00 15.29
CA GLY A 244 32.04 -3.55 14.03
C GLY A 244 31.31 -4.81 13.56
N GLU A 245 30.29 -5.28 14.29
CA GLU A 245 29.50 -6.46 13.92
C GLU A 245 28.25 -6.09 13.13
N ALA A 246 27.84 -7.03 12.26
CA ALA A 246 26.54 -7.02 11.62
C ALA A 246 25.66 -8.14 12.21
N PHE A 247 24.36 -7.90 12.27
CA PHE A 247 23.36 -8.81 12.83
C PHE A 247 22.27 -9.08 11.81
N HIS A 248 22.01 -10.36 11.53
CA HIS A 248 20.91 -10.79 10.70
C HIS A 248 19.64 -10.93 11.54
N LEU A 249 18.71 -10.00 11.38
CA LEU A 249 17.40 -10.07 12.03
C LEU A 249 16.43 -10.86 11.14
N VAL A 250 16.63 -12.15 11.08
CA VAL A 250 15.94 -13.11 10.20
C VAL A 250 15.31 -14.23 11.03
N ASN A 251 14.35 -14.94 10.42
CA ASN A 251 13.93 -16.21 10.96
C ASN A 251 15.04 -17.27 10.67
N PRO A 252 15.61 -17.92 11.69
CA PRO A 252 16.64 -18.94 11.51
C PRO A 252 16.18 -20.13 10.64
N GLU A 253 14.88 -20.40 10.65
CA GLU A 253 14.24 -21.44 9.81
C GLU A 253 13.49 -20.78 8.66
N PRO A 254 14.15 -20.52 7.51
CA PRO A 254 13.50 -19.90 6.36
C PRO A 254 12.40 -20.81 5.81
N GLN A 255 11.25 -20.22 5.45
CA GLN A 255 10.14 -20.93 4.86
C GLN A 255 10.18 -20.78 3.33
N SER A 256 9.64 -21.77 2.59
CA SER A 256 9.37 -21.54 1.18
C SER A 256 8.27 -20.47 1.04
N THR A 257 8.32 -19.70 -0.05
CA THR A 257 7.29 -18.68 -0.32
C THR A 257 5.89 -19.30 -0.37
N VAL A 258 5.77 -20.52 -0.86
CA VAL A 258 4.48 -21.25 -0.92
C VAL A 258 3.99 -21.61 0.50
N GLU A 259 4.87 -22.02 1.41
CA GLU A 259 4.51 -22.30 2.82
C GLU A 259 4.04 -21.02 3.52
N MET A 260 4.74 -19.91 3.36
CA MET A 260 4.31 -18.60 3.86
C MET A 260 2.91 -18.24 3.33
N ILE A 261 2.68 -18.34 2.02
CA ILE A 261 1.36 -18.07 1.42
C ILE A 261 0.30 -19.00 1.97
N ASN A 262 0.61 -20.31 2.16
CA ASN A 262 -0.30 -21.29 2.72
C ASN A 262 -0.66 -21.00 4.19
N THR A 263 0.28 -20.47 4.96
CA THR A 263 0.03 -19.99 6.33
C THR A 263 -0.99 -18.84 6.31
N PHE A 264 -0.86 -17.88 5.39
CA PHE A 264 -1.86 -16.82 5.22
C PHE A 264 -3.18 -17.32 4.61
N CYS A 265 -3.18 -18.33 3.74
CA CYS A 265 -4.41 -19.01 3.28
C CYS A 265 -5.17 -19.62 4.47
N ALA A 266 -4.45 -20.29 5.37
CA ALA A 266 -5.05 -20.86 6.59
C ALA A 266 -5.64 -19.76 7.50
N ALA A 267 -4.89 -18.68 7.71
CA ALA A 267 -5.33 -17.53 8.49
C ALA A 267 -6.60 -16.88 7.90
N ALA A 268 -6.66 -16.78 6.56
CA ALA A 268 -7.79 -16.21 5.81
C ALA A 268 -9.00 -17.15 5.69
N GLY A 269 -8.84 -18.46 5.89
CA GLY A 269 -9.84 -19.46 5.52
C GLY A 269 -9.96 -19.69 4.01
N ALA A 270 -8.88 -19.42 3.26
CA ALA A 270 -8.78 -19.61 1.81
C ALA A 270 -8.25 -21.02 1.45
N PRO A 271 -8.50 -21.49 0.21
CA PRO A 271 -7.90 -22.72 -0.27
C PRO A 271 -6.37 -22.64 -0.33
N ARG A 272 -5.69 -23.75 -0.03
CA ARG A 272 -4.23 -23.81 0.02
C ARG A 272 -3.64 -24.27 -1.31
N PHE A 273 -2.45 -23.81 -1.60
CA PHE A 273 -1.65 -24.29 -2.73
C PHE A 273 -1.04 -25.65 -2.36
N ALA A 274 -1.23 -26.65 -3.23
CA ALA A 274 -0.55 -27.92 -3.08
C ALA A 274 0.95 -27.67 -3.27
N THR A 275 1.76 -28.11 -2.31
CA THR A 275 3.22 -28.15 -2.45
C THR A 275 3.55 -28.96 -3.70
N PRO A 276 4.45 -28.54 -4.60
CA PRO A 276 4.89 -29.38 -5.71
C PRO A 276 5.39 -30.69 -5.13
N VAL A 277 4.82 -31.81 -5.61
CA VAL A 277 5.19 -33.15 -5.21
C VAL A 277 6.70 -33.26 -5.25
N ASP A 278 7.26 -33.77 -4.16
CA ASP A 278 8.65 -34.02 -3.85
C ASP A 278 9.57 -34.11 -5.09
N ARG A 279 10.66 -33.35 -5.09
CA ARG A 279 11.69 -33.27 -6.14
C ARG A 279 12.21 -34.63 -6.63
N ASN A 280 11.86 -35.74 -5.96
CA ASN A 280 12.26 -37.08 -6.30
C ASN A 280 11.31 -37.81 -7.26
N VAL A 281 10.07 -37.36 -7.45
CA VAL A 281 9.09 -38.03 -8.35
C VAL A 281 9.25 -37.60 -9.81
N THR A 282 9.96 -36.50 -10.10
CA THR A 282 10.27 -36.07 -11.48
C THR A 282 11.42 -36.88 -12.14
N SER A 283 11.92 -37.94 -11.51
CA SER A 283 13.00 -38.77 -12.05
C SER A 283 12.54 -39.87 -13.05
N ALA A 284 11.24 -40.04 -13.26
CA ALA A 284 10.69 -41.04 -14.17
C ALA A 284 9.91 -40.37 -15.32
N GLY A 285 10.63 -39.91 -16.35
CA GLY A 285 10.03 -39.33 -17.56
C GLY A 285 11.07 -38.73 -18.52
N PRO A 286 10.65 -38.23 -19.73
CA PRO A 286 11.57 -37.70 -20.72
C PRO A 286 12.44 -36.52 -20.24
N LEU A 287 12.10 -35.88 -19.15
CA LEU A 287 12.86 -34.82 -18.48
C LEU A 287 14.05 -35.33 -17.65
N ALA A 288 14.17 -36.65 -17.47
CA ALA A 288 15.28 -37.28 -16.72
C ALA A 288 16.66 -37.04 -17.36
N MET A 289 16.72 -36.70 -18.64
CA MET A 289 17.98 -36.43 -19.38
C MET A 289 18.53 -35.03 -19.24
N VAL A 290 17.82 -34.07 -18.60
CA VAL A 290 18.31 -32.72 -18.38
C VAL A 290 19.03 -32.63 -17.02
N PRO A 291 20.30 -32.17 -16.96
CA PRO A 291 21.03 -32.04 -15.70
C PRO A 291 20.26 -31.18 -14.67
N ARG A 292 20.25 -31.63 -13.40
CA ARG A 292 19.47 -31.03 -12.28
C ARG A 292 19.62 -29.50 -12.18
N ARG A 293 20.83 -28.96 -12.45
CA ARG A 293 21.14 -27.52 -12.43
C ARG A 293 20.44 -26.69 -13.53
N PHE A 294 19.86 -27.33 -14.56
CA PHE A 294 19.18 -26.66 -15.67
C PHE A 294 17.66 -26.82 -15.63
N ARG A 295 17.11 -27.71 -14.75
CA ARG A 295 15.69 -28.03 -14.78
C ARG A 295 14.80 -26.93 -14.21
N ALA A 296 15.22 -26.24 -13.16
CA ALA A 296 14.42 -25.16 -12.55
C ALA A 296 14.58 -23.83 -13.28
N SER A 297 15.82 -23.43 -13.63
CA SER A 297 16.07 -22.14 -14.27
C SER A 297 15.75 -22.12 -15.77
N ALA A 298 15.98 -23.22 -16.49
CA ALA A 298 15.74 -23.27 -17.93
C ALA A 298 14.26 -23.41 -18.30
N LEU A 299 13.45 -24.16 -17.53
CA LEU A 299 12.01 -24.29 -17.77
C LEU A 299 11.25 -23.02 -17.38
N VAL A 300 11.54 -22.43 -16.23
CA VAL A 300 10.88 -21.19 -15.80
C VAL A 300 11.35 -19.99 -16.63
N ASN A 301 12.65 -19.81 -16.83
CA ASN A 301 13.19 -18.73 -17.62
C ASN A 301 12.99 -18.91 -19.13
N GLY A 302 12.91 -20.14 -19.64
CA GLY A 302 12.64 -20.44 -21.05
C GLY A 302 11.17 -20.31 -21.41
N LEU A 303 10.25 -20.74 -20.55
CA LEU A 303 8.80 -20.60 -20.73
C LEU A 303 8.33 -19.14 -20.51
N VAL A 304 8.93 -18.43 -19.57
CA VAL A 304 8.62 -17.01 -19.31
C VAL A 304 9.10 -16.11 -20.46
N LYS A 305 10.13 -16.48 -21.20
CA LYS A 305 10.66 -15.71 -22.36
C LYS A 305 9.94 -15.98 -23.68
N VAL A 306 9.01 -16.92 -23.75
CA VAL A 306 8.17 -17.13 -24.92
C VAL A 306 7.04 -16.10 -24.89
N GLY A 307 7.05 -15.14 -25.82
CA GLY A 307 6.14 -13.98 -25.86
C GLY A 307 4.67 -14.25 -25.58
N PRO A 308 4.03 -15.35 -26.08
CA PRO A 308 2.64 -15.69 -25.75
C PRO A 308 2.43 -16.10 -24.30
N VAL A 309 3.42 -16.74 -23.64
CA VAL A 309 3.32 -17.18 -22.25
C VAL A 309 3.57 -16.00 -21.30
N GLN A 310 4.48 -15.11 -21.65
CA GLN A 310 4.72 -13.87 -20.92
C GLN A 310 3.49 -12.96 -20.98
N ALA A 311 2.88 -12.79 -22.15
CA ALA A 311 1.63 -12.04 -22.30
C ALA A 311 0.46 -12.67 -21.53
N LEU A 312 0.38 -14.01 -21.43
CA LEU A 312 -0.63 -14.72 -20.66
C LEU A 312 -0.39 -14.58 -19.14
N LEU A 313 0.87 -14.65 -18.70
CA LEU A 313 1.27 -14.42 -17.30
C LEU A 313 1.01 -12.97 -16.90
N ASP A 314 1.42 -12.00 -17.71
CA ASP A 314 1.18 -10.57 -17.45
C ASP A 314 -0.31 -10.24 -17.42
N GLN A 315 -1.12 -10.85 -18.30
CA GLN A 315 -2.57 -10.71 -18.26
C GLN A 315 -3.21 -11.38 -17.04
N THR A 316 -2.68 -12.52 -16.59
CA THR A 316 -3.21 -13.25 -15.43
C THR A 316 -2.78 -12.58 -14.14
N VAL A 317 -1.51 -12.21 -14.02
CA VAL A 317 -0.91 -11.55 -12.86
C VAL A 317 -1.43 -10.12 -12.73
N GLY A 318 -1.51 -9.36 -13.83
CA GLY A 318 -2.12 -8.03 -13.82
C GLY A 318 -3.61 -8.04 -13.45
N ARG A 319 -4.36 -9.11 -13.82
CA ARG A 319 -5.76 -9.31 -13.38
C ARG A 319 -5.89 -9.66 -11.90
N LEU A 320 -4.85 -10.24 -11.31
CA LEU A 320 -4.79 -10.55 -9.87
C LEU A 320 -4.36 -9.33 -9.04
N GLY A 321 -3.85 -8.26 -9.66
CA GLY A 321 -3.44 -7.03 -8.98
C GLY A 321 -2.11 -7.15 -8.24
N ILE A 322 -1.28 -8.15 -8.57
CA ILE A 322 0.07 -8.30 -8.05
C ILE A 322 1.04 -7.63 -9.05
N PRO A 323 1.83 -6.63 -8.64
CA PRO A 323 2.84 -6.03 -9.49
C PRO A 323 3.86 -7.08 -9.96
N ALA A 324 4.26 -7.05 -11.23
CA ALA A 324 5.23 -7.99 -11.79
C ALA A 324 6.59 -7.92 -11.07
N GLU A 325 6.96 -6.73 -10.59
CA GLU A 325 8.16 -6.47 -9.80
C GLU A 325 8.15 -7.25 -8.48
N VAL A 326 6.99 -7.43 -7.84
CA VAL A 326 6.86 -8.21 -6.60
C VAL A 326 7.17 -9.68 -6.85
N LEU A 327 6.70 -10.25 -7.96
CA LEU A 327 6.98 -11.65 -8.33
C LEU A 327 8.46 -11.88 -8.68
N ALA A 328 9.12 -10.89 -9.25
CA ALA A 328 10.55 -10.98 -9.58
C ALA A 328 11.44 -11.02 -8.32
N HIS A 329 10.93 -10.57 -7.18
CA HIS A 329 11.68 -10.43 -5.92
C HIS A 329 11.13 -11.30 -4.79
N THR A 330 10.26 -12.29 -5.08
CA THR A 330 9.63 -13.14 -4.06
C THR A 330 10.54 -14.23 -3.50
N GLY A 331 11.62 -14.60 -4.20
CA GLY A 331 12.54 -15.65 -3.74
C GLY A 331 13.92 -15.10 -3.39
N PHE A 332 14.41 -15.35 -2.19
CA PHE A 332 15.81 -15.12 -1.85
C PHE A 332 16.69 -16.25 -2.42
N ARG A 333 17.83 -15.87 -3.02
CA ARG A 333 18.87 -16.84 -3.40
C ARG A 333 19.84 -17.13 -2.26
N PRO A 334 20.24 -16.11 -1.43
CA PRO A 334 21.05 -16.37 -0.26
C PRO A 334 20.22 -17.07 0.84
N VAL A 335 20.85 -18.01 1.52
CA VAL A 335 20.38 -18.57 2.79
C VAL A 335 21.10 -17.84 3.90
N PHE A 336 20.36 -17.03 4.67
CA PHE A 336 20.94 -16.19 5.71
C PHE A 336 21.23 -16.99 6.97
N ASP A 337 22.47 -16.91 7.43
CA ASP A 337 22.93 -17.47 8.70
C ASP A 337 22.85 -16.39 9.78
N SER A 338 22.21 -16.68 10.90
CA SER A 338 21.99 -15.75 12.03
C SER A 338 22.63 -16.19 13.34
N ARG A 339 23.61 -17.09 13.30
CA ARG A 339 24.22 -17.67 14.51
C ARG A 339 24.87 -16.65 15.43
N ILE A 340 25.43 -15.55 14.92
CA ILE A 340 25.98 -14.46 15.74
C ILE A 340 24.84 -13.75 16.47
N THR A 341 23.78 -13.40 15.76
CA THR A 341 22.57 -12.78 16.34
C THR A 341 21.92 -13.70 17.37
N GLU A 342 21.69 -14.98 17.05
CA GLU A 342 21.09 -15.94 17.97
C GLU A 342 21.91 -16.09 19.26
N LYS A 343 23.24 -16.19 19.13
CA LYS A 343 24.14 -16.23 20.27
C LYS A 343 24.07 -14.95 21.11
N ALA A 344 23.99 -13.81 20.47
CA ALA A 344 23.90 -12.51 21.13
C ALA A 344 22.54 -12.30 21.84
N LEU A 345 21.46 -12.87 21.30
CA LEU A 345 20.12 -12.85 21.89
C LEU A 345 19.89 -13.97 22.93
N ALA A 346 20.82 -14.93 23.06
CA ALA A 346 20.66 -16.05 23.97
C ALA A 346 20.45 -15.58 25.43
N GLY A 347 19.40 -16.09 26.08
CA GLY A 347 19.04 -15.73 27.46
C GLY A 347 18.23 -14.44 27.59
N SER A 348 18.04 -13.65 26.54
CA SER A 348 17.23 -12.43 26.57
C SER A 348 15.71 -12.68 26.53
N GLY A 349 15.29 -13.87 26.10
CA GLY A 349 13.88 -14.17 25.81
C GLY A 349 13.38 -13.60 24.47
N ILE A 350 14.24 -12.98 23.68
CA ILE A 350 13.90 -12.42 22.36
C ILE A 350 14.16 -13.49 21.30
N ALA A 351 13.10 -13.92 20.61
CA ALA A 351 13.16 -14.87 19.52
C ALA A 351 12.12 -14.53 18.46
N VAL A 352 12.35 -14.96 17.21
CA VAL A 352 11.35 -14.82 16.15
C VAL A 352 10.17 -15.74 16.47
N PRO A 353 8.95 -15.22 16.59
CA PRO A 353 7.78 -16.08 16.77
C PRO A 353 7.46 -16.82 15.47
N ASP A 354 6.91 -18.02 15.58
CA ASP A 354 6.44 -18.79 14.44
C ASP A 354 5.33 -18.00 13.70
N LEU A 355 5.42 -17.91 12.37
CA LEU A 355 4.48 -17.18 11.54
C LEU A 355 3.04 -17.67 11.72
N GLU A 356 2.83 -18.97 11.91
CA GLU A 356 1.50 -19.55 12.14
C GLU A 356 0.82 -18.94 13.37
N SER A 357 1.59 -18.59 14.40
CA SER A 357 1.09 -18.07 15.66
C SER A 357 0.45 -16.69 15.53
N TYR A 358 0.91 -15.84 14.58
CA TYR A 358 0.44 -14.47 14.42
C TYR A 358 -0.14 -14.13 13.04
N ALA A 359 -0.09 -15.03 12.07
CA ALA A 359 -0.62 -14.80 10.73
C ALA A 359 -2.11 -14.40 10.73
N ARG A 360 -2.92 -14.96 11.65
CA ARG A 360 -4.33 -14.59 11.81
C ARG A 360 -4.50 -13.15 12.33
N THR A 361 -3.62 -12.71 13.21
CA THR A 361 -3.60 -11.33 13.73
C THR A 361 -3.28 -10.35 12.61
N LEU A 362 -2.26 -10.65 11.78
CA LEU A 362 -1.92 -9.84 10.61
C LEU A 362 -3.06 -9.78 9.59
N TRP A 363 -3.68 -10.93 9.29
CA TRP A 363 -4.82 -11.00 8.38
C TRP A 363 -5.99 -10.16 8.87
N GLY A 364 -6.36 -10.31 10.14
CA GLY A 364 -7.46 -9.57 10.77
C GLY A 364 -7.23 -8.06 10.71
N TYR A 365 -6.04 -7.61 11.08
CA TYR A 365 -5.69 -6.19 11.01
C TYR A 365 -5.78 -5.64 9.59
N TRP A 366 -5.24 -6.36 8.60
CA TRP A 366 -5.32 -5.97 7.21
C TRP A 366 -6.78 -5.88 6.73
N GLU A 367 -7.59 -6.90 7.02
CA GLU A 367 -8.99 -6.95 6.60
C GLU A 367 -9.82 -5.81 7.22
N GLU A 368 -9.52 -5.43 8.46
CA GLU A 368 -10.21 -4.36 9.16
C GLU A 368 -9.73 -2.96 8.77
N ASN A 369 -8.44 -2.77 8.52
CA ASN A 369 -7.82 -1.46 8.45
C ASN A 369 -7.28 -1.08 7.06
N LEU A 370 -6.80 -2.05 6.28
CA LEU A 370 -6.06 -1.79 5.04
C LEU A 370 -6.73 -2.33 3.79
N ASP A 371 -7.68 -3.26 3.92
CA ASP A 371 -8.41 -3.77 2.76
C ASP A 371 -9.23 -2.67 2.09
N ALA A 372 -8.73 -2.21 0.94
CA ALA A 372 -9.41 -1.19 0.14
C ALA A 372 -10.80 -1.63 -0.38
N SER A 373 -11.09 -2.93 -0.36
CA SER A 373 -12.39 -3.47 -0.79
C SER A 373 -13.46 -3.33 0.28
N THR A 374 -13.09 -3.22 1.55
CA THR A 374 -14.00 -2.94 2.65
C THR A 374 -14.00 -1.43 2.91
N GLY A 375 -15.17 -0.78 3.00
CA GLY A 375 -15.27 0.64 3.37
C GLY A 375 -14.81 0.94 4.81
N ARG A 376 -14.18 -0.02 5.48
CA ARG A 376 -13.69 0.08 6.86
C ARG A 376 -12.31 0.72 7.00
N ASN A 377 -11.61 0.98 5.87
CA ASN A 377 -10.31 1.64 5.89
C ASN A 377 -10.37 2.95 6.69
N PRO A 378 -9.50 3.18 7.69
CA PRO A 378 -9.54 4.37 8.54
C PRO A 378 -9.49 5.69 7.78
N LYS A 379 -8.76 5.76 6.66
CA LYS A 379 -8.70 6.95 5.80
C LYS A 379 -10.05 7.21 5.14
N ASN A 380 -10.72 6.16 4.63
CA ASN A 380 -12.04 6.28 4.03
C ASN A 380 -13.07 6.68 5.09
N ARG A 381 -13.01 6.11 6.30
CA ARG A 381 -13.87 6.50 7.42
C ARG A 381 -13.66 7.95 7.84
N ALA A 382 -12.42 8.40 7.93
CA ALA A 382 -12.11 9.79 8.26
C ALA A 382 -12.66 10.77 7.21
N ALA A 383 -12.60 10.40 5.93
CA ALA A 383 -13.08 11.23 4.83
C ALA A 383 -14.60 11.24 4.68
N LEU A 384 -15.28 10.12 4.99
CA LEU A 384 -16.70 9.92 4.69
C LEU A 384 -17.63 9.92 5.90
N LYS A 385 -17.11 9.81 7.13
CA LYS A 385 -17.95 9.73 8.34
C LYS A 385 -18.91 10.93 8.45
N GLY A 386 -20.22 10.64 8.44
CA GLY A 386 -21.27 11.64 8.53
C GLY A 386 -21.46 12.51 7.29
N LYS A 387 -20.76 12.22 6.17
CA LYS A 387 -20.83 12.97 4.92
C LYS A 387 -21.99 12.48 4.04
N HIS A 388 -22.78 13.40 3.49
CA HIS A 388 -23.82 13.10 2.51
C HIS A 388 -23.23 12.96 1.11
N VAL A 389 -23.43 11.78 0.51
CA VAL A 389 -22.86 11.41 -0.80
C VAL A 389 -23.99 11.13 -1.77
N VAL A 390 -24.28 12.07 -2.68
CA VAL A 390 -25.27 11.89 -3.74
C VAL A 390 -24.70 10.94 -4.79
N ILE A 391 -25.39 9.82 -5.05
CA ILE A 391 -24.91 8.78 -5.98
C ILE A 391 -26.00 8.53 -7.02
N THR A 392 -25.71 8.89 -8.27
CA THR A 392 -26.63 8.65 -9.37
C THR A 392 -26.47 7.24 -9.94
N GLY A 393 -27.57 6.62 -10.39
CA GLY A 393 -27.58 5.23 -10.83
C GLY A 393 -27.34 4.23 -9.70
N ALA A 394 -27.77 4.57 -8.47
CA ALA A 394 -27.52 3.78 -7.26
C ALA A 394 -28.35 2.49 -7.13
N SER A 395 -29.25 2.21 -8.07
CA SER A 395 -30.13 1.02 -8.05
C SER A 395 -29.46 -0.27 -8.56
N SER A 396 -28.26 -0.21 -9.13
CA SER A 396 -27.55 -1.40 -9.65
C SER A 396 -26.07 -1.13 -9.96
N GLY A 397 -25.31 -2.19 -10.20
CA GLY A 397 -23.95 -2.13 -10.72
C GLY A 397 -23.01 -1.28 -9.87
N ILE A 398 -22.20 -0.43 -10.53
CA ILE A 398 -21.17 0.39 -9.87
C ILE A 398 -21.80 1.32 -8.81
N GLY A 399 -22.92 1.99 -9.13
CA GLY A 399 -23.55 2.93 -8.20
C GLY A 399 -24.07 2.27 -6.93
N GLN A 400 -24.69 1.08 -7.03
CA GLN A 400 -25.13 0.31 -5.88
C GLN A 400 -23.97 -0.13 -4.98
N VAL A 401 -22.90 -0.69 -5.58
CA VAL A 401 -21.70 -1.10 -4.84
C VAL A 401 -21.03 0.10 -4.18
N THR A 402 -20.99 1.25 -4.87
CA THR A 402 -20.45 2.49 -4.30
C THR A 402 -21.25 2.95 -3.09
N ALA A 403 -22.59 2.90 -3.15
CA ALA A 403 -23.47 3.26 -2.04
C ALA A 403 -23.23 2.37 -0.81
N LEU A 404 -23.10 1.05 -1.01
CA LEU A 404 -22.78 0.11 0.07
C LEU A 404 -21.41 0.42 0.72
N LYS A 405 -20.39 0.74 -0.09
CA LYS A 405 -19.04 1.08 0.40
C LYS A 405 -19.01 2.42 1.15
N VAL A 406 -19.73 3.43 0.65
CA VAL A 406 -19.88 4.73 1.33
C VAL A 406 -20.52 4.54 2.72
N ALA A 407 -21.60 3.75 2.80
CA ALA A 407 -22.25 3.45 4.07
C ALA A 407 -21.33 2.68 5.04
N GLN A 408 -20.58 1.69 4.54
CA GLN A 408 -19.59 0.95 5.33
C GLN A 408 -18.48 1.86 5.90
N ALA A 409 -18.12 2.92 5.16
CA ALA A 409 -17.16 3.92 5.61
C ALA A 409 -17.77 4.96 6.58
N GLY A 410 -19.05 4.83 6.94
CA GLY A 410 -19.77 5.74 7.85
C GLY A 410 -20.29 7.00 7.17
N GLY A 411 -20.28 7.07 5.82
CA GLY A 411 -20.97 8.09 5.04
C GLY A 411 -22.47 7.79 4.93
N ILE A 412 -23.22 8.77 4.48
CA ILE A 412 -24.67 8.71 4.30
C ILE A 412 -24.97 8.78 2.80
N PRO A 413 -25.17 7.64 2.11
CA PRO A 413 -25.51 7.65 0.69
C PRO A 413 -26.88 8.26 0.44
N VAL A 414 -26.95 9.14 -0.55
CA VAL A 414 -28.18 9.72 -1.12
C VAL A 414 -28.39 9.02 -2.47
N LEU A 415 -29.29 8.06 -2.48
CA LEU A 415 -29.49 7.14 -3.59
C LEU A 415 -30.43 7.74 -4.64
N VAL A 416 -29.92 7.98 -5.84
CA VAL A 416 -30.69 8.57 -6.95
C VAL A 416 -30.76 7.61 -8.13
N ALA A 417 -31.96 7.22 -8.53
CA ALA A 417 -32.26 6.48 -9.77
C ALA A 417 -33.78 6.50 -10.04
N ARG A 418 -34.20 6.00 -11.21
CA ARG A 418 -35.63 5.98 -11.61
C ARG A 418 -36.49 4.99 -10.80
N GLY A 419 -35.95 3.82 -10.53
CA GLY A 419 -36.70 2.72 -9.90
C GLY A 419 -36.67 2.82 -8.39
N LYS A 420 -37.78 3.25 -7.77
CA LYS A 420 -37.93 3.40 -6.34
C LYS A 420 -37.67 2.09 -5.59
N ASP A 421 -38.27 0.98 -6.02
CA ASP A 421 -38.18 -0.31 -5.32
C ASP A 421 -36.73 -0.80 -5.18
N LYS A 422 -35.94 -0.70 -6.25
CA LYS A 422 -34.51 -1.08 -6.22
C LYS A 422 -33.65 -0.15 -5.34
N LEU A 423 -34.04 1.12 -5.22
CA LEU A 423 -33.37 2.05 -4.29
C LEU A 423 -33.71 1.68 -2.84
N GLU A 424 -34.95 1.32 -2.56
CA GLU A 424 -35.37 0.86 -1.23
C GLU A 424 -34.71 -0.48 -0.85
N GLU A 425 -34.53 -1.41 -1.79
CA GLU A 425 -33.75 -2.64 -1.58
C GLU A 425 -32.31 -2.32 -1.19
N THR A 426 -31.67 -1.37 -1.90
CA THR A 426 -30.32 -0.93 -1.60
C THR A 426 -30.24 -0.25 -0.23
N LYS A 427 -31.20 0.62 0.10
CA LYS A 427 -31.32 1.27 1.41
C LYS A 427 -31.49 0.23 2.51
N SER A 428 -32.43 -0.71 2.37
CA SER A 428 -32.65 -1.79 3.34
C SER A 428 -31.37 -2.61 3.59
N THR A 429 -30.61 -2.90 2.54
CA THR A 429 -29.30 -3.58 2.66
C THR A 429 -28.30 -2.77 3.49
N ILE A 430 -28.29 -1.43 3.32
CA ILE A 430 -27.42 -0.53 4.08
C ILE A 430 -27.88 -0.50 5.56
N GLU A 431 -29.17 -0.37 5.80
CA GLU A 431 -29.74 -0.29 7.15
C GLU A 431 -29.57 -1.58 7.95
N MET A 432 -29.76 -2.75 7.33
CA MET A 432 -29.45 -4.06 7.94
C MET A 432 -28.00 -4.20 8.38
N ARG A 433 -27.08 -3.43 7.77
CA ARG A 433 -25.64 -3.38 8.15
C ARG A 433 -25.31 -2.24 9.12
N GLY A 434 -26.33 -1.58 9.68
CA GLY A 434 -26.17 -0.49 10.64
C GLY A 434 -25.82 0.87 10.03
N GLY A 435 -25.95 1.05 8.71
CA GLY A 435 -25.78 2.33 8.02
C GLY A 435 -27.07 3.12 7.89
N THR A 436 -26.99 4.32 7.33
CA THR A 436 -28.14 5.20 7.00
C THR A 436 -28.07 5.57 5.53
N ALA A 437 -29.22 5.66 4.84
CA ALA A 437 -29.28 6.12 3.46
C ALA A 437 -30.60 6.85 3.17
N HIS A 438 -30.57 7.80 2.23
CA HIS A 438 -31.74 8.50 1.71
C HIS A 438 -32.06 8.03 0.29
N VAL A 439 -33.35 8.02 -0.07
CA VAL A 439 -33.82 7.57 -1.40
C VAL A 439 -34.56 8.70 -2.08
N PHE A 440 -34.09 9.07 -3.29
CA PHE A 440 -34.70 10.08 -4.16
C PHE A 440 -34.92 9.52 -5.56
N PRO A 441 -36.12 9.03 -5.90
CA PRO A 441 -36.44 8.58 -7.23
C PRO A 441 -36.44 9.75 -8.22
N CYS A 442 -35.64 9.64 -9.28
CA CYS A 442 -35.55 10.69 -10.31
C CYS A 442 -35.12 10.11 -11.67
N ASP A 443 -35.75 10.55 -12.76
CA ASP A 443 -35.25 10.33 -14.11
C ASP A 443 -34.30 11.46 -14.49
N LEU A 444 -33.01 11.16 -14.53
CA LEU A 444 -31.97 12.12 -14.88
C LEU A 444 -31.93 12.49 -16.39
N SER A 445 -32.87 12.00 -17.20
CA SER A 445 -33.12 12.48 -18.56
C SER A 445 -34.14 13.62 -18.60
N ASP A 446 -34.85 13.88 -17.50
CA ASP A 446 -35.79 14.96 -17.32
C ASP A 446 -35.16 16.09 -16.48
N LEU A 447 -34.89 17.23 -17.12
CA LEU A 447 -34.20 18.35 -16.49
C LEU A 447 -35.05 19.02 -15.39
N GLU A 448 -36.39 19.08 -15.57
CA GLU A 448 -37.28 19.61 -14.55
C GLU A 448 -37.36 18.69 -13.31
N ALA A 449 -37.34 17.36 -13.52
CA ALA A 449 -37.25 16.42 -12.43
C ALA A 449 -35.95 16.57 -11.65
N ILE A 450 -34.83 16.90 -12.33
CA ILE A 450 -33.55 17.18 -11.66
C ILE A 450 -33.64 18.46 -10.83
N ASP A 451 -34.30 19.50 -11.32
CA ASP A 451 -34.44 20.75 -10.56
C ASP A 451 -35.22 20.50 -9.26
N ARG A 452 -36.36 19.78 -9.35
CA ARG A 452 -37.13 19.36 -8.15
C ARG A 452 -36.31 18.50 -7.20
N LEU A 453 -35.48 17.58 -7.74
CA LEU A 453 -34.57 16.77 -6.94
C LEU A 453 -33.55 17.63 -6.19
N CYS A 454 -32.93 18.62 -6.83
CA CYS A 454 -31.95 19.50 -6.21
C CYS A 454 -32.59 20.33 -5.07
N GLU A 455 -33.83 20.83 -5.26
CA GLU A 455 -34.58 21.53 -4.23
C GLU A 455 -34.89 20.62 -3.03
N GLN A 456 -35.34 19.40 -3.29
CA GLN A 456 -35.61 18.41 -2.24
C GLN A 456 -34.35 18.08 -1.44
N ILE A 457 -33.26 17.74 -2.10
CA ILE A 457 -31.97 17.42 -1.46
C ILE A 457 -31.50 18.61 -0.61
N SER A 458 -31.58 19.83 -1.15
CA SER A 458 -31.12 21.03 -0.45
C SER A 458 -31.99 21.38 0.78
N THR A 459 -33.27 21.01 0.75
CA THR A 459 -34.22 21.26 1.85
C THR A 459 -34.16 20.16 2.92
N GLU A 460 -34.08 18.89 2.51
CA GLU A 460 -34.17 17.74 3.41
C GLU A 460 -32.84 17.38 4.06
N LEU A 461 -31.71 17.68 3.40
CA LEU A 461 -30.39 17.28 3.89
C LEU A 461 -29.58 18.48 4.44
N PRO A 462 -28.86 18.28 5.54
CA PRO A 462 -28.06 19.33 6.17
C PRO A 462 -26.82 19.72 5.34
N SER A 463 -26.33 18.81 4.47
CA SER A 463 -25.16 19.05 3.62
C SER A 463 -25.19 18.23 2.32
N VAL A 464 -24.42 18.66 1.33
CA VAL A 464 -24.05 17.87 0.14
C VAL A 464 -22.53 17.90 0.04
N ASP A 465 -21.88 16.85 0.48
CA ASP A 465 -20.41 16.81 0.54
C ASP A 465 -19.79 16.23 -0.72
N PHE A 466 -20.46 15.22 -1.31
CA PHE A 466 -20.01 14.57 -2.54
C PHE A 466 -21.15 14.39 -3.52
N VAL A 467 -20.86 14.51 -4.82
CA VAL A 467 -21.76 14.11 -5.92
C VAL A 467 -21.04 13.13 -6.80
N ILE A 468 -21.57 11.91 -6.94
CA ILE A 468 -21.02 10.87 -7.80
C ILE A 468 -21.95 10.69 -9.01
N ASN A 469 -21.54 11.27 -10.14
CA ASN A 469 -22.21 11.10 -11.43
C ASN A 469 -21.84 9.74 -12.02
N ASN A 470 -22.63 8.72 -11.68
CA ASN A 470 -22.44 7.35 -12.16
C ASN A 470 -23.55 6.91 -13.12
N ALA A 471 -24.75 7.50 -13.03
CA ALA A 471 -25.82 7.20 -13.96
C ALA A 471 -25.35 7.37 -15.41
N GLY A 472 -25.70 6.42 -16.27
CA GLY A 472 -25.31 6.49 -17.67
C GLY A 472 -25.98 5.44 -18.52
N ARG A 473 -25.88 5.63 -19.81
CA ARG A 473 -26.34 4.72 -20.86
C ARG A 473 -25.22 4.52 -21.87
N SER A 474 -25.01 3.28 -22.28
CA SER A 474 -24.09 2.94 -23.35
C SER A 474 -24.88 2.31 -24.52
N ILE A 475 -24.61 2.77 -25.72
CA ILE A 475 -25.16 2.21 -26.97
C ILE A 475 -24.00 1.78 -27.84
N ARG A 476 -23.93 0.50 -28.14
CA ARG A 476 -22.92 -0.08 -29.04
C ARG A 476 -23.53 -0.28 -30.42
N ARG A 477 -23.26 0.64 -31.37
CA ARG A 477 -23.75 0.58 -32.73
C ARG A 477 -22.79 1.26 -33.70
N SER A 478 -22.54 0.65 -34.87
CA SER A 478 -21.73 1.31 -35.92
C SER A 478 -22.50 2.47 -36.53
N LEU A 479 -21.79 3.49 -37.00
CA LEU A 479 -22.40 4.64 -37.64
C LEU A 479 -23.21 4.25 -38.88
N ARG A 480 -22.76 3.23 -39.62
CA ARG A 480 -23.49 2.68 -40.78
C ARG A 480 -24.89 2.17 -40.44
N LEU A 481 -25.14 1.72 -39.21
CA LEU A 481 -26.42 1.25 -38.70
C LEU A 481 -27.16 2.30 -37.86
N SER A 482 -26.71 3.56 -37.91
CA SER A 482 -27.26 4.65 -37.09
C SER A 482 -27.79 5.81 -37.91
N GLN A 483 -27.89 5.67 -39.25
CA GLN A 483 -28.28 6.76 -40.15
C GLN A 483 -29.66 7.33 -39.83
N ASP A 484 -30.61 6.48 -39.47
CA ASP A 484 -31.99 6.80 -39.08
C ASP A 484 -32.21 6.82 -37.55
N ARG A 485 -31.13 6.82 -36.77
CA ARG A 485 -31.20 6.64 -35.33
C ARG A 485 -30.51 7.76 -34.55
N PHE A 486 -30.64 8.99 -35.02
CA PHE A 486 -30.03 10.16 -34.35
C PHE A 486 -30.48 10.28 -32.89
N HIS A 487 -31.70 9.87 -32.56
CA HIS A 487 -32.24 9.81 -31.22
C HIS A 487 -31.39 8.96 -30.23
N ASP A 488 -30.52 8.06 -30.70
CA ASP A 488 -29.59 7.31 -29.85
C ASP A 488 -28.47 8.24 -29.30
N PHE A 489 -28.04 9.21 -30.12
CA PHE A 489 -27.08 10.24 -29.70
C PHE A 489 -27.74 11.20 -28.72
N GLU A 490 -28.95 11.69 -29.04
CA GLU A 490 -29.70 12.61 -28.17
C GLU A 490 -29.93 12.01 -26.79
N ARG A 491 -30.47 10.80 -26.72
CA ARG A 491 -30.73 10.11 -25.44
C ARG A 491 -29.47 9.82 -24.63
N THR A 492 -28.35 9.56 -25.30
CA THR A 492 -27.08 9.31 -24.65
C THR A 492 -26.50 10.60 -24.08
N MET A 493 -26.51 11.68 -24.88
CA MET A 493 -26.11 13.02 -24.42
C MET A 493 -26.99 13.52 -23.29
N GLN A 494 -28.31 13.33 -23.41
CA GLN A 494 -29.29 13.81 -22.43
C GLN A 494 -29.00 13.23 -21.03
N LEU A 495 -28.78 11.92 -20.93
CA LEU A 495 -28.52 11.29 -19.63
C LEU A 495 -27.08 11.47 -19.15
N ASN A 496 -26.09 11.20 -20.05
CA ASN A 496 -24.69 11.11 -19.63
C ASN A 496 -24.02 12.46 -19.45
N TYR A 497 -24.52 13.49 -20.11
CA TYR A 497 -23.95 14.85 -20.10
C TYR A 497 -24.93 15.86 -19.51
N PHE A 498 -26.04 16.17 -20.19
CA PHE A 498 -26.95 17.24 -19.74
C PHE A 498 -27.55 16.97 -18.36
N GLY A 499 -28.00 15.76 -18.08
CA GLY A 499 -28.50 15.39 -16.77
C GLY A 499 -27.45 15.47 -15.68
N ALA A 500 -26.21 15.03 -15.96
CA ALA A 500 -25.12 15.10 -15.01
C ALA A 500 -24.73 16.54 -14.67
N ILE A 501 -24.56 17.41 -15.67
CA ILE A 501 -24.22 18.83 -15.44
C ILE A 501 -25.37 19.59 -14.78
N ARG A 502 -26.62 19.32 -15.12
CA ARG A 502 -27.78 19.97 -14.50
C ARG A 502 -27.85 19.67 -13.00
N LEU A 503 -27.64 18.41 -12.62
CA LEU A 503 -27.57 18.00 -11.21
C LEU A 503 -26.45 18.74 -10.47
N VAL A 504 -25.25 18.77 -11.04
CA VAL A 504 -24.12 19.46 -10.41
C VAL A 504 -24.43 20.95 -10.28
N MET A 505 -24.91 21.60 -11.33
CA MET A 505 -25.26 23.03 -11.29
C MET A 505 -26.32 23.35 -10.22
N GLY A 506 -27.30 22.47 -10.02
CA GLY A 506 -28.34 22.64 -9.00
C GLY A 506 -27.82 22.46 -7.56
N LEU A 507 -26.75 21.66 -7.35
CA LEU A 507 -26.19 21.41 -6.03
C LEU A 507 -24.97 22.27 -5.68
N ILE A 508 -24.31 22.92 -6.67
CA ILE A 508 -23.19 23.85 -6.45
C ILE A 508 -23.52 24.97 -5.44
N PRO A 509 -24.69 25.66 -5.48
CA PRO A 509 -25.00 26.72 -4.52
C PRO A 509 -24.83 26.23 -3.06
N ARG A 510 -25.34 25.03 -2.75
CA ARG A 510 -25.22 24.42 -1.42
C ARG A 510 -23.77 24.14 -1.04
N MET A 511 -22.97 23.61 -1.97
CA MET A 511 -21.54 23.35 -1.75
C MET A 511 -20.74 24.65 -1.55
N LYS A 512 -21.10 25.73 -2.27
CA LYS A 512 -20.47 27.05 -2.10
C LYS A 512 -20.75 27.65 -0.72
N GLU A 513 -21.98 27.54 -0.22
CA GLU A 513 -22.33 27.94 1.15
C GLU A 513 -21.50 27.18 2.20
N GLN A 514 -21.25 25.89 1.96
CA GLN A 514 -20.43 25.03 2.82
C GLN A 514 -18.92 25.29 2.68
N LYS A 515 -18.49 26.02 1.63
CA LYS A 515 -17.09 26.17 1.21
C LYS A 515 -16.37 24.83 1.04
N SER A 516 -17.10 23.80 0.66
CA SER A 516 -16.59 22.45 0.54
C SER A 516 -17.52 21.61 -0.34
N GLY A 517 -16.95 20.87 -1.28
CA GLY A 517 -17.66 19.93 -2.13
C GLY A 517 -16.71 19.14 -3.01
N HIS A 518 -17.09 17.90 -3.35
CA HIS A 518 -16.31 17.09 -4.28
C HIS A 518 -17.20 16.38 -5.28
N ILE A 519 -16.96 16.61 -6.58
CA ILE A 519 -17.70 16.01 -7.68
C ILE A 519 -16.86 14.90 -8.30
N VAL A 520 -17.42 13.69 -8.37
CA VAL A 520 -16.79 12.52 -8.99
C VAL A 520 -17.59 12.13 -10.23
N ASN A 521 -16.96 12.14 -11.39
CA ASN A 521 -17.56 11.69 -12.64
C ASN A 521 -17.06 10.29 -13.01
N VAL A 522 -17.96 9.33 -13.07
CA VAL A 522 -17.66 7.98 -13.59
C VAL A 522 -17.65 8.06 -15.12
N SER A 523 -16.45 8.28 -15.64
CA SER A 523 -16.15 8.32 -17.07
C SER A 523 -15.80 6.92 -17.61
N SER A 524 -15.09 6.84 -18.70
CA SER A 524 -14.75 5.58 -19.38
C SER A 524 -13.35 5.63 -19.99
N ILE A 525 -12.63 4.54 -19.91
CA ILE A 525 -11.39 4.36 -20.69
C ILE A 525 -11.62 4.57 -22.20
N GLY A 526 -12.87 4.41 -22.66
CA GLY A 526 -13.26 4.69 -24.04
C GLY A 526 -12.95 6.12 -24.50
N VAL A 527 -12.90 7.10 -23.58
CA VAL A 527 -12.51 8.48 -23.89
C VAL A 527 -11.05 8.57 -24.35
N GLN A 528 -10.20 7.69 -23.85
CA GLN A 528 -8.78 7.63 -24.18
C GLN A 528 -8.49 6.71 -25.36
N THR A 529 -9.25 5.59 -25.49
CA THR A 529 -8.98 4.52 -26.48
C THR A 529 -9.82 4.60 -27.74
N ASN A 530 -10.88 5.42 -27.74
CA ASN A 530 -11.78 5.65 -28.89
C ASN A 530 -12.27 4.35 -29.58
N PRO A 531 -12.87 3.38 -28.85
CA PRO A 531 -13.26 2.11 -29.41
C PRO A 531 -14.35 2.27 -30.48
N PRO A 532 -14.29 1.53 -31.61
CA PRO A 532 -15.31 1.61 -32.64
C PRO A 532 -16.68 1.17 -32.12
N ARG A 533 -17.75 1.67 -32.73
CA ARG A 533 -19.17 1.40 -32.42
C ARG A 533 -19.69 2.08 -31.13
N PHE A 534 -18.92 2.89 -30.42
CA PHE A 534 -19.33 3.59 -29.21
C PHE A 534 -19.38 5.12 -29.37
N SER A 535 -19.56 5.62 -30.62
CA SER A 535 -19.45 7.05 -30.92
C SER A 535 -20.35 7.94 -30.05
N ALA A 536 -21.63 7.61 -29.87
CA ALA A 536 -22.54 8.39 -29.02
C ALA A 536 -22.09 8.36 -27.53
N TYR A 537 -21.70 7.19 -27.04
CA TYR A 537 -21.27 7.01 -25.66
C TYR A 537 -19.97 7.74 -25.36
N VAL A 538 -18.94 7.54 -26.17
CA VAL A 538 -17.63 8.16 -26.00
C VAL A 538 -17.76 9.69 -26.09
N ALA A 539 -18.49 10.20 -27.09
CA ALA A 539 -18.73 11.63 -27.22
C ALA A 539 -19.37 12.24 -25.97
N SER A 540 -20.38 11.56 -25.39
CA SER A 540 -21.05 12.05 -24.18
C SER A 540 -20.13 12.07 -22.94
N LYS A 541 -19.28 11.06 -22.79
CA LYS A 541 -18.31 11.02 -21.68
C LYS A 541 -17.15 12.00 -21.87
N SER A 542 -16.67 12.18 -23.11
CA SER A 542 -15.66 13.20 -23.43
C SER A 542 -16.17 14.61 -23.16
N ALA A 543 -17.45 14.88 -23.51
CA ALA A 543 -18.08 16.18 -23.22
C ALA A 543 -18.12 16.46 -21.70
N LEU A 544 -18.48 15.45 -20.87
CA LEU A 544 -18.51 15.57 -19.42
C LEU A 544 -17.10 15.81 -18.85
N ASP A 545 -16.09 15.10 -19.33
CA ASP A 545 -14.70 15.24 -18.89
C ASP A 545 -14.17 16.66 -19.22
N SER A 546 -14.38 17.11 -20.46
CA SER A 546 -13.95 18.46 -20.87
C SER A 546 -14.63 19.55 -20.06
N TRP A 547 -15.96 19.45 -19.87
CA TRP A 547 -16.71 20.38 -19.02
C TRP A 547 -16.16 20.41 -17.59
N SER A 548 -15.90 19.24 -17.01
CA SER A 548 -15.38 19.12 -15.64
C SER A 548 -14.02 19.78 -15.47
N ASN A 549 -13.12 19.63 -16.45
CA ASN A 549 -11.80 20.23 -16.43
C ASN A 549 -11.85 21.77 -16.44
N VAL A 550 -12.80 22.35 -17.20
CA VAL A 550 -13.00 23.81 -17.23
C VAL A 550 -13.57 24.29 -15.90
N VAL A 551 -14.67 23.69 -15.45
CA VAL A 551 -15.40 24.14 -14.25
C VAL A 551 -14.60 23.89 -12.98
N ALA A 552 -13.73 22.89 -12.93
CA ALA A 552 -12.84 22.65 -11.78
C ALA A 552 -11.96 23.88 -11.48
N SER A 553 -11.43 24.54 -12.51
CA SER A 553 -10.62 25.75 -12.33
C SER A 553 -11.42 26.96 -11.85
N GLU A 554 -12.72 27.03 -12.20
CA GLU A 554 -13.61 28.11 -11.80
C GLU A 554 -14.05 28.01 -10.34
N LEU A 555 -14.18 26.77 -9.80
CA LEU A 555 -14.77 26.49 -8.48
C LEU A 555 -13.75 26.13 -7.39
N VAL A 556 -12.48 26.01 -7.72
CA VAL A 556 -11.44 25.68 -6.73
C VAL A 556 -11.35 26.72 -5.60
N GLY A 557 -11.57 27.99 -5.91
CA GLY A 557 -11.63 29.09 -4.94
C GLY A 557 -12.82 29.00 -3.96
N ASP A 558 -13.88 28.29 -4.35
CA ASP A 558 -15.06 28.03 -3.53
C ASP A 558 -14.91 26.75 -2.67
N GLY A 559 -13.74 26.07 -2.73
CA GLY A 559 -13.49 24.81 -2.03
C GLY A 559 -14.14 23.59 -2.69
N ILE A 560 -14.52 23.70 -3.97
CA ILE A 560 -15.15 22.60 -4.73
C ILE A 560 -14.14 22.01 -5.69
N THR A 561 -13.99 20.68 -5.65
CA THR A 561 -13.02 19.92 -6.44
C THR A 561 -13.68 18.85 -7.30
N PHE A 562 -12.99 18.43 -8.37
CA PHE A 562 -13.49 17.45 -9.33
C PHE A 562 -12.51 16.28 -9.49
N THR A 563 -13.09 15.08 -9.74
CA THR A 563 -12.33 13.88 -10.13
C THR A 563 -13.06 13.15 -11.25
N SER A 564 -12.40 12.85 -12.35
CA SER A 564 -12.89 11.96 -13.40
C SER A 564 -12.24 10.58 -13.28
N ILE A 565 -13.05 9.52 -13.20
CA ILE A 565 -12.59 8.13 -13.11
C ILE A 565 -12.84 7.44 -14.44
N HIS A 566 -11.78 7.11 -15.18
CA HIS A 566 -11.87 6.40 -16.46
C HIS A 566 -11.96 4.89 -16.23
N MET A 567 -13.20 4.39 -16.04
CA MET A 567 -13.44 2.98 -15.74
C MET A 567 -13.13 2.09 -16.95
N PRO A 568 -12.48 0.93 -16.76
CA PRO A 568 -12.41 -0.12 -17.76
C PRO A 568 -13.79 -0.75 -17.98
N LEU A 569 -13.86 -1.76 -18.87
CA LEU A 569 -15.10 -2.51 -19.07
C LEU A 569 -15.43 -3.32 -17.80
N VAL A 570 -16.49 -2.94 -17.10
CA VAL A 570 -16.97 -3.58 -15.88
C VAL A 570 -18.25 -4.37 -16.17
N ARG A 571 -18.30 -5.64 -15.76
CA ARG A 571 -19.50 -6.48 -15.88
C ARG A 571 -20.62 -5.93 -15.01
N THR A 572 -21.60 -5.28 -15.62
CA THR A 572 -22.77 -4.70 -14.98
C THR A 572 -24.02 -4.97 -15.83
N PRO A 573 -25.23 -4.79 -15.29
CA PRO A 573 -26.46 -4.92 -16.09
C PRO A 573 -26.50 -4.00 -17.31
N MET A 574 -25.76 -2.89 -17.32
CA MET A 574 -25.70 -1.96 -18.46
C MET A 574 -25.04 -2.57 -19.70
N ILE A 575 -24.11 -3.51 -19.55
CA ILE A 575 -23.40 -4.15 -20.66
C ILE A 575 -23.95 -5.55 -21.01
N ALA A 576 -24.88 -6.09 -20.22
CA ALA A 576 -25.45 -7.42 -20.46
C ALA A 576 -26.13 -7.57 -21.85
N PRO A 577 -26.73 -6.52 -22.45
CA PRO A 577 -27.29 -6.56 -23.80
C PRO A 577 -26.26 -6.35 -24.92
N THR A 578 -25.00 -6.12 -24.63
CA THR A 578 -23.95 -5.79 -25.61
C THR A 578 -22.96 -6.92 -25.80
#